data_b6954f21c5fe5a8f5e3938e0cef471d8
#
_entry.id   b6954f21c5fe5a8f5e3938e0cef471d8
#
_cell.length_a   1.000
_cell.length_b   1.000
_cell.length_c   1.000
_cell.angle_alpha   90.00
_cell.angle_beta   90.00
_cell.angle_gamma   90.00
#
_symmetry.space_group_name_H-M   'P 1'
#
loop_
_entity.id
_entity.type
_entity.pdbx_description
1 polymer ?
#
loop_
_entity_poly.entity_id
_entity_poly.type
_entity_poly.pdbx_seq_one_letter_code
_entity_poly.pdbx_strand_id
1 'polypeptide(L)'
;MDRHVHAEWGFGLVDGSSCRLLHRDPRRFGWLEVHDDIDAVHRAWQASLGPDALELQVDSIAEAMRRSARPVKAVLLDQSVVAGIGNIYADESLFRASVHPSRKARSLDEVTLRRLVGSIRSVLRKAVDMGGSTIRDHRTVEGRWGSYQRLHRVYGRGDLPCHRCGTPLRSMTLQQRATVFCPRCQRLR
;
A
#
# COMPACT_ATOMS: atom_id res chain seq x y z
N MET A 1 8.59 14.00 -26.84
CA MET A 1 8.68 12.67 -26.21
C MET A 1 8.78 12.88 -24.69
N ASP A 2 7.97 12.22 -23.87
CA ASP A 2 8.07 12.38 -22.40
C ASP A 2 9.41 11.79 -21.93
N ARG A 3 10.25 12.62 -21.27
CA ARG A 3 11.59 12.27 -20.80
C ARG A 3 11.61 11.11 -19.77
N HIS A 4 10.46 10.70 -19.30
CA HIS A 4 10.30 9.66 -18.31
C HIS A 4 9.79 8.33 -18.89
N VAL A 5 9.59 8.26 -20.20
CA VAL A 5 9.30 6.99 -20.91
C VAL A 5 10.61 6.29 -21.18
N HIS A 6 10.76 5.09 -20.66
CA HIS A 6 11.98 4.28 -20.72
C HIS A 6 11.86 3.07 -21.63
N ALA A 7 10.64 2.61 -21.91
CA ALA A 7 10.36 1.56 -22.87
C ALA A 7 9.00 1.78 -23.52
N GLU A 8 8.86 1.30 -24.75
CA GLU A 8 7.64 1.36 -25.57
C GLU A 8 7.45 0.04 -26.28
N TRP A 9 6.24 -0.51 -26.26
CA TRP A 9 5.84 -1.69 -27.02
C TRP A 9 4.68 -1.34 -27.94
N GLY A 10 4.81 -1.76 -29.20
CA GLY A 10 3.72 -1.71 -30.17
C GLY A 10 3.02 -3.06 -30.28
N PHE A 11 1.69 -3.05 -30.27
CA PHE A 11 0.87 -4.24 -30.44
C PHE A 11 -0.07 -4.05 -31.64
N GLY A 12 -0.13 -5.02 -32.54
CA GLY A 12 -1.23 -5.18 -33.49
C GLY A 12 -2.41 -5.85 -32.79
N LEU A 13 -3.60 -5.31 -32.95
CA LEU A 13 -4.83 -5.89 -32.38
C LEU A 13 -5.55 -6.76 -33.43
N VAL A 14 -6.42 -7.64 -32.97
CA VAL A 14 -7.16 -8.59 -33.82
C VAL A 14 -8.08 -7.89 -34.82
N ASP A 15 -8.57 -6.68 -34.49
CA ASP A 15 -9.39 -5.85 -35.35
C ASP A 15 -8.59 -5.04 -36.40
N GLY A 16 -7.28 -5.29 -36.52
CA GLY A 16 -6.37 -4.59 -37.42
C GLY A 16 -5.88 -3.22 -36.93
N SER A 17 -6.34 -2.75 -35.76
CA SER A 17 -5.83 -1.55 -35.13
C SER A 17 -4.50 -1.81 -34.41
N SER A 18 -3.85 -0.75 -33.93
CA SER A 18 -2.63 -0.88 -33.13
C SER A 18 -2.75 -0.09 -31.82
N CYS A 19 -2.09 -0.57 -30.77
CA CYS A 19 -1.93 0.16 -29.54
C CYS A 19 -0.46 0.21 -29.11
N ARG A 20 -0.13 1.18 -28.27
CA ARG A 20 1.21 1.33 -27.68
C ARG A 20 1.11 1.28 -26.16
N LEU A 21 1.96 0.47 -25.55
CA LEU A 21 2.18 0.44 -24.12
C LEU A 21 3.47 1.19 -23.79
N LEU A 22 3.39 2.18 -22.91
CA LEU A 22 4.53 3.00 -22.50
C LEU A 22 4.89 2.70 -21.05
N HIS A 23 6.14 2.29 -20.81
CA HIS A 23 6.69 2.22 -19.45
C HIS A 23 7.24 3.59 -19.06
N ARG A 24 6.49 4.29 -18.21
CA ARG A 24 6.84 5.62 -17.71
C ARG A 24 7.24 5.54 -16.24
N ASP A 25 8.50 5.81 -15.92
CA ASP A 25 9.00 5.83 -14.54
C ASP A 25 9.79 7.11 -14.22
N PRO A 26 9.12 8.17 -13.72
CA PRO A 26 9.77 9.43 -13.34
C PRO A 26 10.78 9.28 -12.20
N ARG A 27 10.66 8.24 -11.40
CA ARG A 27 11.49 8.02 -10.20
C ARG A 27 12.66 7.08 -10.44
N ARG A 28 12.66 6.34 -11.56
CA ARG A 28 13.67 5.34 -11.93
C ARG A 28 13.88 4.26 -10.84
N PHE A 29 12.79 3.83 -10.21
CA PHE A 29 12.79 2.75 -9.22
C PHE A 29 12.31 1.42 -9.79
N GLY A 30 11.64 1.47 -10.94
CA GLY A 30 11.22 0.30 -11.67
C GLY A 30 12.37 -0.34 -12.42
N TRP A 31 12.23 -1.60 -12.70
CA TRP A 31 13.07 -2.35 -13.64
C TRP A 31 12.18 -3.12 -14.59
N LEU A 32 12.76 -3.56 -15.67
CA LEU A 32 12.10 -4.36 -16.69
C LEU A 32 12.91 -5.63 -16.88
N GLU A 33 12.24 -6.75 -16.83
CA GLU A 33 12.81 -8.06 -17.11
C GLU A 33 12.02 -8.73 -18.24
N VAL A 34 12.71 -9.44 -19.12
CA VAL A 34 12.12 -10.24 -20.18
C VAL A 34 12.40 -11.70 -19.85
N HIS A 35 11.37 -12.50 -19.86
CA HIS A 35 11.45 -13.91 -19.56
C HIS A 35 10.78 -14.73 -20.67
N ASP A 36 11.37 -15.86 -21.03
CA ASP A 36 10.84 -16.78 -22.03
C ASP A 36 9.80 -17.73 -21.43
N ASP A 37 9.76 -17.87 -20.10
CA ASP A 37 8.85 -18.76 -19.37
C ASP A 37 8.04 -17.97 -18.32
N ILE A 38 6.74 -17.82 -18.60
CA ILE A 38 5.80 -17.13 -17.70
C ILE A 38 5.62 -17.87 -16.38
N ASP A 39 5.70 -19.20 -16.39
CA ASP A 39 5.55 -20.00 -15.19
C ASP A 39 6.76 -19.83 -14.26
N ALA A 40 7.97 -19.65 -14.81
CA ALA A 40 9.15 -19.31 -14.03
C ALA A 40 8.98 -17.96 -13.33
N VAL A 41 8.41 -16.95 -14.01
CA VAL A 41 8.11 -15.64 -13.42
C VAL A 41 7.09 -15.78 -12.30
N HIS A 42 6.01 -16.49 -12.51
CA HIS A 42 4.97 -16.72 -11.49
C HIS A 42 5.54 -17.44 -10.27
N ARG A 43 6.36 -18.48 -10.45
CA ARG A 43 7.03 -19.17 -9.33
C ARG A 43 7.94 -18.24 -8.56
N ALA A 44 8.74 -17.39 -9.23
CA ALA A 44 9.63 -16.44 -8.60
C ALA A 44 8.85 -15.39 -7.76
N TRP A 45 7.75 -14.88 -8.29
CA TRP A 45 6.89 -13.94 -7.55
C TRP A 45 6.21 -14.59 -6.35
N GLN A 46 5.64 -15.79 -6.51
CA GLN A 46 5.04 -16.54 -5.41
C GLN A 46 6.05 -16.86 -4.30
N ALA A 47 7.31 -17.08 -4.64
CA ALA A 47 8.37 -17.30 -3.66
C ALA A 47 8.82 -16.03 -2.92
N SER A 48 8.63 -14.85 -3.52
CA SER A 48 9.13 -13.57 -3.00
C SER A 48 8.06 -12.69 -2.34
N LEU A 49 6.78 -12.87 -2.73
CA LEU A 49 5.68 -12.05 -2.26
C LEU A 49 4.80 -12.79 -1.25
N GLY A 50 4.34 -12.06 -0.25
CA GLY A 50 3.29 -12.52 0.66
C GLY A 50 1.91 -12.52 0.00
N PRO A 51 0.86 -12.89 0.75
CA PRO A 51 -0.52 -12.86 0.27
C PRO A 51 -0.94 -11.45 -0.16
N ASP A 52 -1.80 -11.36 -1.17
CA ASP A 52 -2.35 -10.09 -1.66
C ASP A 52 -3.19 -9.41 -0.56
N ALA A 53 -2.96 -8.13 -0.37
CA ALA A 53 -3.61 -7.34 0.67
C ALA A 53 -5.13 -7.18 0.48
N LEU A 54 -5.65 -7.26 -0.76
CA LEU A 54 -7.09 -7.21 -1.03
C LEU A 54 -7.81 -8.48 -0.58
N GLU A 55 -7.11 -9.62 -0.59
CA GLU A 55 -7.62 -10.94 -0.22
C GLU A 55 -7.11 -11.41 1.16
N LEU A 56 -6.38 -10.56 1.86
CA LEU A 56 -5.69 -10.88 3.10
C LEU A 56 -6.62 -11.54 4.12
N GLN A 57 -6.19 -12.68 4.65
CA GLN A 57 -6.83 -13.38 5.75
C GLN A 57 -6.00 -13.22 7.03
N VAL A 58 -6.62 -13.39 8.19
CA VAL A 58 -5.93 -13.28 9.49
C VAL A 58 -4.83 -14.32 9.59
N ASP A 59 -5.15 -15.56 9.26
CA ASP A 59 -4.24 -16.70 9.41
C ASP A 59 -3.00 -16.56 8.50
N SER A 60 -3.15 -15.91 7.33
CA SER A 60 -2.05 -15.69 6.39
C SER A 60 -0.90 -14.87 6.96
N ILE A 61 -1.17 -13.97 7.91
CA ILE A 61 -0.17 -13.08 8.49
C ILE A 61 0.05 -13.25 9.99
N ALA A 62 -0.81 -14.05 10.65
CA ALA A 62 -0.79 -14.18 12.10
C ALA A 62 0.57 -14.65 12.63
N GLU A 63 1.21 -15.61 11.95
CA GLU A 63 2.51 -16.11 12.37
C GLU A 63 3.63 -15.08 12.17
N ALA A 64 3.67 -14.42 11.02
CA ALA A 64 4.63 -13.35 10.76
C ALA A 64 4.50 -12.21 11.78
N MET A 65 3.26 -11.84 12.14
CA MET A 65 3.00 -10.84 13.18
C MET A 65 3.50 -11.31 14.54
N ARG A 66 3.17 -12.54 14.99
CA ARG A 66 3.59 -13.09 16.30
C ARG A 66 5.10 -13.18 16.47
N ARG A 67 5.83 -13.53 15.40
CA ARG A 67 7.29 -13.66 15.43
C ARG A 67 8.04 -12.32 15.37
N SER A 68 7.35 -11.24 14.95
CA SER A 68 8.03 -9.98 14.68
C SER A 68 8.03 -9.03 15.87
N ALA A 69 9.23 -8.63 16.33
CA ALA A 69 9.41 -7.53 17.27
C ALA A 69 9.42 -6.15 16.59
N ARG A 70 9.38 -6.11 15.25
CA ARG A 70 9.34 -4.86 14.47
C ARG A 70 8.03 -4.10 14.72
N PRO A 71 8.00 -2.78 14.50
CA PRO A 71 6.77 -2.00 14.43
C PRO A 71 5.76 -2.62 13.45
N VAL A 72 4.48 -2.64 13.81
CA VAL A 72 3.43 -3.22 12.95
C VAL A 72 3.41 -2.58 11.56
N LYS A 73 3.61 -1.27 11.46
CA LYS A 73 3.70 -0.60 10.14
C LYS A 73 4.84 -1.15 9.29
N ALA A 74 5.98 -1.43 9.91
CA ALA A 74 7.14 -1.98 9.21
C ALA A 74 6.87 -3.39 8.65
N VAL A 75 6.11 -4.20 9.39
CA VAL A 75 5.70 -5.54 8.94
C VAL A 75 4.70 -5.44 7.80
N LEU A 76 3.75 -4.49 7.85
CA LEU A 76 2.79 -4.25 6.77
C LEU A 76 3.44 -3.75 5.46
N LEU A 77 4.56 -3.06 5.54
CA LEU A 77 5.29 -2.56 4.36
C LEU A 77 6.23 -3.60 3.75
N ASP A 78 6.42 -4.72 4.40
CA ASP A 78 7.24 -5.84 3.94
C ASP A 78 6.43 -6.68 2.94
N GLN A 79 6.77 -6.56 1.66
CA GLN A 79 6.03 -7.22 0.58
C GLN A 79 6.13 -8.74 0.63
N SER A 80 7.10 -9.30 1.33
CA SER A 80 7.19 -10.74 1.59
C SER A 80 6.19 -11.22 2.67
N VAL A 81 5.64 -10.30 3.47
CA VAL A 81 4.62 -10.59 4.49
C VAL A 81 3.23 -10.27 3.99
N VAL A 82 3.05 -9.12 3.32
CA VAL A 82 1.79 -8.69 2.71
C VAL A 82 2.09 -7.92 1.43
N ALA A 83 1.73 -8.47 0.29
CA ALA A 83 1.92 -7.80 -0.98
C ALA A 83 0.85 -6.71 -1.22
N GLY A 84 1.25 -5.59 -1.85
CA GLY A 84 0.35 -4.54 -2.31
C GLY A 84 0.06 -3.41 -1.32
N ILE A 85 0.59 -3.44 -0.08
CA ILE A 85 0.45 -2.32 0.86
C ILE A 85 1.61 -1.34 0.71
N GLY A 86 1.28 -0.09 0.38
CA GLY A 86 2.23 1.04 0.41
C GLY A 86 2.03 1.95 1.62
N ASN A 87 2.88 2.98 1.72
CA ASN A 87 2.95 3.88 2.88
C ASN A 87 1.61 4.56 3.19
N ILE A 88 0.89 5.02 2.18
CA ILE A 88 -0.43 5.68 2.31
C ILE A 88 -1.42 4.74 2.99
N TYR A 89 -1.57 3.56 2.41
CA TYR A 89 -2.59 2.60 2.84
C TYR A 89 -2.24 1.91 4.15
N ALA A 90 -0.95 1.81 4.51
CA ALA A 90 -0.52 1.37 5.83
C ALA A 90 -0.97 2.36 6.92
N ASP A 91 -0.74 3.68 6.74
CA ASP A 91 -1.16 4.69 7.71
C ASP A 91 -2.69 4.75 7.84
N GLU A 92 -3.42 4.76 6.74
CA GLU A 92 -4.89 4.80 6.72
C GLU A 92 -5.51 3.56 7.38
N SER A 93 -4.97 2.38 7.10
CA SER A 93 -5.44 1.11 7.68
C SER A 93 -5.18 1.05 9.18
N LEU A 94 -4.00 1.46 9.63
CA LEU A 94 -3.65 1.52 11.05
C LEU A 94 -4.52 2.53 11.82
N PHE A 95 -4.78 3.70 11.22
CA PHE A 95 -5.72 4.67 11.80
C PHE A 95 -7.13 4.11 11.91
N ARG A 96 -7.65 3.49 10.85
CA ARG A 96 -8.97 2.87 10.84
C ARG A 96 -9.09 1.79 11.91
N ALA A 97 -8.05 0.96 12.06
CA ALA A 97 -7.96 -0.09 13.07
C ALA A 97 -7.66 0.42 14.49
N SER A 98 -7.38 1.72 14.67
CA SER A 98 -6.95 2.32 15.94
C SER A 98 -5.69 1.67 16.52
N VAL A 99 -4.74 1.30 15.67
CA VAL A 99 -3.46 0.70 16.03
C VAL A 99 -2.34 1.71 15.85
N HIS A 100 -1.51 1.90 16.89
CA HIS A 100 -0.35 2.78 16.81
C HIS A 100 0.69 2.20 15.85
N PRO A 101 1.23 2.97 14.88
CA PRO A 101 2.13 2.44 13.87
C PRO A 101 3.44 1.85 14.44
N SER A 102 3.91 2.34 15.59
CA SER A 102 5.11 1.81 16.30
C SER A 102 4.81 0.66 17.25
N ARG A 103 3.54 0.24 17.42
CA ARG A 103 3.22 -0.92 18.25
C ARG A 103 3.94 -2.15 17.70
N LYS A 104 4.57 -2.94 18.57
CA LYS A 104 5.26 -4.18 18.15
C LYS A 104 4.25 -5.16 17.55
N ALA A 105 4.54 -5.72 16.38
CA ALA A 105 3.62 -6.62 15.69
C ALA A 105 3.21 -7.81 16.58
N ARG A 106 4.18 -8.40 17.29
CA ARG A 106 3.93 -9.54 18.20
C ARG A 106 3.03 -9.23 19.41
N SER A 107 2.76 -7.95 19.71
CA SER A 107 1.89 -7.55 20.81
C SER A 107 0.43 -7.39 20.38
N LEU A 108 0.10 -7.61 19.12
CA LEU A 108 -1.27 -7.56 18.65
C LEU A 108 -1.99 -8.84 19.09
N ASP A 109 -3.09 -8.66 19.84
CA ASP A 109 -4.03 -9.76 20.10
C ASP A 109 -4.83 -10.09 18.84
N GLU A 110 -5.49 -11.23 18.84
CA GLU A 110 -6.24 -11.73 17.68
C GLU A 110 -7.37 -10.79 17.27
N VAL A 111 -8.07 -10.17 18.23
CA VAL A 111 -9.16 -9.22 17.97
C VAL A 111 -8.64 -7.99 17.25
N THR A 112 -7.51 -7.45 17.69
CA THR A 112 -6.85 -6.31 17.05
C THR A 112 -6.34 -6.68 15.65
N LEU A 113 -5.78 -7.89 15.49
CA LEU A 113 -5.30 -8.37 14.19
C LEU A 113 -6.46 -8.53 13.20
N ARG A 114 -7.58 -9.16 13.61
CA ARG A 114 -8.80 -9.26 12.78
C ARG A 114 -9.31 -7.88 12.34
N ARG A 115 -9.36 -6.92 13.27
CA ARG A 115 -9.76 -5.54 12.96
C ARG A 115 -8.80 -4.86 12.00
N LEU A 116 -7.50 -5.09 12.13
CA LEU A 116 -6.48 -4.55 11.24
C LEU A 116 -6.62 -5.12 9.82
N VAL A 117 -6.74 -6.43 9.67
CA VAL A 117 -6.96 -7.10 8.37
C VAL A 117 -8.25 -6.60 7.70
N GLY A 118 -9.35 -6.51 8.44
CA GLY A 118 -10.60 -5.94 7.92
C GLY A 118 -10.46 -4.48 7.49
N SER A 119 -9.65 -3.70 8.21
CA SER A 119 -9.36 -2.30 7.88
C SER A 119 -8.52 -2.18 6.61
N ILE A 120 -7.49 -3.02 6.44
CA ILE A 120 -6.65 -3.08 5.23
C ILE A 120 -7.51 -3.33 4.00
N ARG A 121 -8.29 -4.41 4.02
CA ARG A 121 -9.17 -4.77 2.90
C ARG A 121 -10.17 -3.66 2.56
N SER A 122 -10.78 -3.05 3.58
CA SER A 122 -11.76 -1.97 3.39
C SER A 122 -11.13 -0.71 2.78
N VAL A 123 -9.94 -0.33 3.25
CA VAL A 123 -9.19 0.83 2.73
C VAL A 123 -8.76 0.60 1.29
N LEU A 124 -8.19 -0.57 1.00
CA LEU A 124 -7.69 -0.89 -0.34
C LEU A 124 -8.82 -1.04 -1.37
N ARG A 125 -9.92 -1.73 -1.04
CA ARG A 125 -11.07 -1.83 -1.94
C ARG A 125 -11.60 -0.44 -2.31
N LYS A 126 -11.78 0.41 -1.29
CA LYS A 126 -12.24 1.77 -1.54
C LYS A 126 -11.24 2.59 -2.37
N ALA A 127 -9.94 2.36 -2.17
CA ALA A 127 -8.91 3.02 -2.97
C ALA A 127 -8.94 2.55 -4.43
N VAL A 128 -9.13 1.26 -4.68
CA VAL A 128 -9.27 0.69 -6.03
C VAL A 128 -10.50 1.28 -6.73
N ASP A 129 -11.68 1.29 -6.06
CA ASP A 129 -12.92 1.88 -6.59
C ASP A 129 -12.75 3.34 -7.01
N MET A 130 -11.80 4.06 -6.38
CA MET A 130 -11.53 5.49 -6.62
C MET A 130 -10.31 5.74 -7.52
N GLY A 131 -9.75 4.71 -8.16
CA GLY A 131 -8.58 4.81 -9.02
C GLY A 131 -7.27 5.14 -8.31
N GLY A 132 -7.18 4.84 -7.01
CA GLY A 132 -6.00 5.10 -6.18
C GLY A 132 -5.87 6.53 -5.66
N SER A 133 -4.71 6.81 -5.04
CA SER A 133 -4.36 8.15 -4.54
C SER A 133 -3.39 8.82 -5.50
N THR A 134 -3.81 9.92 -6.12
CA THR A 134 -2.91 10.78 -6.87
C THR A 134 -2.36 11.88 -5.97
N ILE A 135 -1.08 11.76 -5.59
CA ILE A 135 -0.38 12.77 -4.80
C ILE A 135 0.38 13.76 -5.71
N ARG A 136 0.97 13.25 -6.79
CA ARG A 136 1.71 14.06 -7.77
C ARG A 136 1.31 13.73 -9.20
N ASP A 137 1.64 12.54 -9.67
CA ASP A 137 1.61 12.16 -11.09
C ASP A 137 1.02 10.77 -11.36
N HIS A 138 0.55 10.07 -10.31
CA HIS A 138 -0.11 8.78 -10.48
C HIS A 138 -1.38 8.92 -11.32
N ARG A 139 -1.52 8.05 -12.33
CA ARG A 139 -2.71 7.93 -13.18
C ARG A 139 -3.06 6.46 -13.38
N THR A 140 -4.33 6.19 -13.65
CA THR A 140 -4.76 4.86 -14.12
C THR A 140 -4.19 4.58 -15.51
N VAL A 141 -4.32 3.35 -15.99
CA VAL A 141 -3.89 2.95 -17.35
C VAL A 141 -4.57 3.80 -18.41
N GLU A 142 -5.83 4.21 -18.18
CA GLU A 142 -6.58 5.11 -19.07
C GLU A 142 -6.21 6.60 -18.88
N GLY A 143 -5.16 6.90 -18.12
CA GLY A 143 -4.68 8.26 -17.90
C GLY A 143 -5.49 9.11 -16.92
N ARG A 144 -6.48 8.52 -16.22
CA ARG A 144 -7.34 9.25 -15.26
C ARG A 144 -6.65 9.44 -13.91
N TRP A 145 -6.96 10.54 -13.25
CA TRP A 145 -6.50 10.83 -11.89
C TRP A 145 -7.28 10.00 -10.86
N GLY A 146 -6.56 9.39 -9.93
CA GLY A 146 -7.19 8.81 -8.75
C GLY A 146 -7.78 9.90 -7.84
N SER A 147 -8.72 9.53 -7.00
CA SER A 147 -9.44 10.48 -6.13
C SER A 147 -9.46 10.09 -4.64
N TYR A 148 -8.84 8.96 -4.27
CA TYR A 148 -8.84 8.47 -2.89
C TYR A 148 -8.14 9.42 -1.90
N GLN A 149 -7.20 10.27 -2.34
CA GLN A 149 -6.56 11.28 -1.49
C GLN A 149 -7.55 12.22 -0.79
N ARG A 150 -8.75 12.40 -1.34
CA ARG A 150 -9.84 13.18 -0.69
C ARG A 150 -10.40 12.52 0.56
N LEU A 151 -10.15 11.21 0.73
CA LEU A 151 -10.61 10.43 1.88
C LEU A 151 -9.50 10.18 2.91
N HIS A 152 -8.29 10.67 2.71
CA HIS A 152 -7.20 10.49 3.66
C HIS A 152 -7.61 11.03 5.04
N ARG A 153 -7.42 10.21 6.05
CA ARG A 153 -7.71 10.53 7.45
C ARG A 153 -6.48 10.97 8.21
N VAL A 154 -5.32 10.43 7.85
CA VAL A 154 -4.05 10.71 8.50
C VAL A 154 -2.92 11.00 7.50
N TYR A 155 -2.81 10.27 6.39
CA TYR A 155 -1.70 10.43 5.46
C TYR A 155 -1.66 11.85 4.87
N GLY A 156 -0.47 12.50 4.98
CA GLY A 156 -0.27 13.88 4.50
C GLY A 156 -0.97 14.97 5.32
N ARG A 157 -1.52 14.63 6.50
CA ARG A 157 -2.31 15.54 7.33
C ARG A 157 -1.67 15.83 8.70
N GLY A 158 -0.33 15.75 8.80
CA GLY A 158 0.39 16.13 10.04
C GLY A 158 -0.07 17.50 10.54
N ASP A 159 -0.17 17.64 11.85
CA ASP A 159 -0.60 18.83 12.60
C ASP A 159 -2.06 19.27 12.40
N LEU A 160 -2.76 18.72 11.41
CA LEU A 160 -4.19 18.98 11.22
C LEU A 160 -5.04 18.23 12.26
N PRO A 161 -6.26 18.72 12.56
CA PRO A 161 -7.15 18.03 13.49
C PRO A 161 -7.57 16.65 12.96
N CYS A 162 -7.57 15.67 13.85
CA CYS A 162 -8.08 14.33 13.59
C CYS A 162 -9.59 14.37 13.31
N HIS A 163 -10.04 13.81 12.20
CA HIS A 163 -11.47 13.76 11.85
C HIS A 163 -12.34 12.98 12.84
N ARG A 164 -11.75 12.12 13.70
CA ARG A 164 -12.49 11.32 14.68
C ARG A 164 -12.62 12.00 16.05
N CYS A 165 -11.60 12.73 16.50
CA CYS A 165 -11.54 13.24 17.87
C CYS A 165 -11.02 14.68 18.03
N GLY A 166 -10.74 15.37 16.94
CA GLY A 166 -10.23 16.75 16.94
C GLY A 166 -8.78 16.92 17.37
N THR A 167 -8.14 15.93 18.02
CA THR A 167 -6.75 16.04 18.47
C THR A 167 -5.81 16.26 17.27
N PRO A 168 -4.82 17.16 17.33
CA PRO A 168 -3.84 17.32 16.27
C PRO A 168 -3.13 16.00 15.97
N LEU A 169 -3.02 15.67 14.68
CA LEU A 169 -2.29 14.50 14.20
C LEU A 169 -0.79 14.74 14.41
N ARG A 170 -0.05 13.68 14.67
CA ARG A 170 1.41 13.72 14.80
C ARG A 170 2.10 13.05 13.65
N SER A 171 3.23 13.63 13.25
CA SER A 171 4.14 13.06 12.25
C SER A 171 5.37 12.48 12.93
N MET A 172 5.87 11.36 12.40
CA MET A 172 7.15 10.77 12.78
C MET A 172 7.77 10.06 11.59
N THR A 173 9.05 9.74 11.68
CA THR A 173 9.72 8.85 10.71
C THR A 173 9.83 7.47 11.31
N LEU A 174 9.34 6.46 10.59
CA LEU A 174 9.45 5.06 10.96
C LEU A 174 10.09 4.29 9.80
N GLN A 175 11.26 3.70 10.03
CA GLN A 175 12.04 3.00 9.00
C GLN A 175 12.13 3.81 7.69
N GLN A 176 12.62 5.04 7.79
CA GLN A 176 12.79 5.99 6.69
C GLN A 176 11.49 6.34 5.92
N ARG A 177 10.32 6.01 6.49
CA ARG A 177 9.02 6.36 5.91
C ARG A 177 8.29 7.38 6.78
N ALA A 178 7.85 8.46 6.16
CA ALA A 178 6.96 9.40 6.81
C ALA A 178 5.70 8.68 7.29
N THR A 179 5.31 8.94 8.52
CA THR A 179 4.20 8.25 9.20
C THR A 179 3.37 9.29 9.94
N VAL A 180 2.07 9.30 9.71
CA VAL A 180 1.15 10.20 10.39
C VAL A 180 0.10 9.40 11.15
N PHE A 181 -0.17 9.79 12.39
CA PHE A 181 -1.11 9.09 13.26
C PHE A 181 -1.81 10.03 14.24
N CYS A 182 -2.93 9.58 14.82
CA CYS A 182 -3.60 10.29 15.89
C CYS A 182 -3.15 9.76 17.26
N PRO A 183 -2.52 10.57 18.12
CA PRO A 183 -2.02 10.11 19.42
C PRO A 183 -3.14 9.70 20.39
N ARG A 184 -4.37 10.22 20.21
CA ARG A 184 -5.53 9.88 21.04
C ARG A 184 -6.25 8.63 20.55
N CYS A 185 -6.43 8.47 19.23
CA CYS A 185 -7.14 7.33 18.66
C CYS A 185 -6.26 6.08 18.51
N GLN A 186 -4.95 6.26 18.35
CA GLN A 186 -3.96 5.19 18.13
C GLN A 186 -2.94 5.20 19.27
N ARG A 187 -3.37 4.80 20.47
CA ARG A 187 -2.49 4.77 21.64
C ARG A 187 -1.46 3.65 21.54
N LEU A 188 -0.23 3.93 21.92
CA LEU A 188 0.81 2.91 22.09
C LEU A 188 0.50 2.13 23.38
N ARG A 189 0.14 0.86 23.23
CA ARG A 189 -0.14 -0.07 24.35
C ARG A 189 0.80 -1.27 24.26
#